data_ef46821c8ce7327f268986fc8fbbcd2b
#
_entry.id   ef46821c8ce7327f268986fc8fbbcd2b
#
_cell.length_a   1.000
_cell.length_b   1.000
_cell.length_c   1.000
_cell.angle_alpha   90.00
_cell.angle_beta   90.00
_cell.angle_gamma   90.00
#
_symmetry.space_group_name_H-M   'P 1'
#
loop_
_entity.id
_entity.type
_entity.pdbx_description
1 polymer ?
#
loop_
_entity_poly.entity_id
_entity_poly.type
_entity_poly.pdbx_seq_one_letter_code
_entity_poly.pdbx_strand_id
1 'polypeptide(L)'
;PTFFGRDGKLRGLKRQCHEGGIRIPFIVRWPGKVKAGQVNDHQLAFYDLMPTFCDVAGVKNYVKKYTNKKKKGTDYFDGISIYPTLTGQEGQKQHDFLYWEFDETDQIGVRMGDWKMVVKRGKPFLYNLAEDIHEDHDVAAEHPEIVKQMKEVIKSQHIPNPNFSVTLPDFD
;
A
#
# COMPACT_ATOMS: atom_id res chain seq x y z
N PRO A 1 1.77 22.83 -4.15
CA PRO A 1 0.84 22.03 -3.34
C PRO A 1 0.75 22.52 -1.90
N THR A 2 1.85 23.00 -1.30
CA THR A 2 1.85 23.63 0.04
C THR A 2 0.88 24.83 0.14
N PHE A 3 0.61 25.51 -0.98
CA PHE A 3 -0.34 26.61 -1.03
C PHE A 3 -1.78 26.23 -0.66
N PHE A 4 -2.19 24.98 -0.92
CA PHE A 4 -3.57 24.55 -0.66
C PHE A 4 -3.73 23.72 0.62
N GLY A 5 -2.64 23.32 1.31
CA GLY A 5 -2.70 22.50 2.53
C GLY A 5 -3.49 21.21 2.39
N ARG A 6 -3.55 20.63 1.19
CA ARG A 6 -4.41 19.47 0.86
C ARG A 6 -3.90 18.13 1.37
N ASP A 7 -2.66 18.11 1.82
CA ASP A 7 -1.96 16.94 2.36
C ASP A 7 -2.29 16.65 3.83
N GLY A 8 -3.12 17.48 4.46
CA GLY A 8 -3.46 17.33 5.88
C GLY A 8 -2.24 17.42 6.80
N LYS A 9 -1.18 18.12 6.36
CA LYS A 9 0.15 18.20 6.96
C LYS A 9 0.98 16.91 6.86
N LEU A 10 0.54 15.89 6.10
CA LEU A 10 1.34 14.70 5.84
C LEU A 10 2.53 15.03 4.95
N ARG A 11 3.64 14.35 5.16
CA ARG A 11 4.84 14.52 4.34
C ARG A 11 4.63 13.96 2.94
N GLY A 12 5.23 14.63 1.96
CA GLY A 12 5.22 14.19 0.58
C GLY A 12 4.09 14.78 -0.25
N LEU A 13 4.24 14.64 -1.55
CA LEU A 13 3.35 15.17 -2.58
C LEU A 13 3.09 14.09 -3.61
N LYS A 14 2.16 14.33 -4.54
CA LYS A 14 1.97 13.50 -5.73
C LYS A 14 3.34 13.09 -6.31
N ARG A 15 3.50 11.81 -6.65
CA ARG A 15 4.73 11.18 -7.15
C ARG A 15 5.78 10.88 -6.08
N GLN A 16 5.42 10.90 -4.82
CA GLN A 16 6.31 10.51 -3.73
C GLN A 16 5.67 9.38 -2.91
N CYS A 17 6.51 8.52 -2.32
CA CYS A 17 6.06 7.36 -1.56
C CYS A 17 5.81 7.63 -0.07
N HIS A 18 5.94 8.88 0.38
CA HIS A 18 5.52 9.29 1.72
C HIS A 18 3.99 9.34 1.85
N GLU A 19 3.46 9.36 3.06
CA GLU A 19 2.02 9.27 3.33
C GLU A 19 1.20 10.33 2.58
N GLY A 20 1.65 11.58 2.51
CA GLY A 20 0.98 12.65 1.76
C GLY A 20 0.99 12.48 0.24
N GLY A 21 1.85 11.60 -0.29
CA GLY A 21 1.91 11.26 -1.71
C GLY A 21 1.05 10.07 -2.10
N ILE A 22 0.75 9.18 -1.16
CA ILE A 22 0.04 7.91 -1.43
C ILE A 22 -1.36 7.84 -0.82
N ARG A 23 -1.64 8.56 0.28
CA ARG A 23 -2.99 8.58 0.87
C ARG A 23 -3.98 9.32 -0.02
N ILE A 24 -5.15 8.73 -0.15
CA ILE A 24 -6.28 9.32 -0.86
C ILE A 24 -7.54 9.22 0.01
N PRO A 25 -8.48 10.18 -0.08
CA PRO A 25 -9.80 10.01 0.50
C PRO A 25 -10.53 8.82 -0.12
N PHE A 26 -11.15 7.99 0.73
CA PHE A 26 -11.98 6.88 0.29
C PHE A 26 -13.34 6.97 0.97
N ILE A 27 -14.40 7.15 0.21
CA ILE A 27 -15.77 7.31 0.70
C ILE A 27 -16.68 6.34 -0.03
N VAL A 28 -17.46 5.57 0.73
CA VAL A 28 -18.44 4.63 0.18
C VAL A 28 -19.84 4.99 0.67
N ARG A 29 -20.78 5.05 -0.28
CA ARG A 29 -22.20 5.17 0.01
C ARG A 29 -22.96 4.01 -0.63
N TRP A 30 -23.54 3.15 0.20
CA TRP A 30 -24.33 2.01 -0.25
C TRP A 30 -25.52 1.79 0.71
N PRO A 31 -26.67 2.50 0.46
CA PRO A 31 -27.83 2.41 1.33
C PRO A 31 -28.32 0.96 1.50
N GLY A 32 -28.64 0.58 2.73
CA GLY A 32 -29.13 -0.75 3.06
C GLY A 32 -28.03 -1.84 3.14
N LYS A 33 -26.77 -1.51 2.83
CA LYS A 33 -25.62 -2.43 2.91
C LYS A 33 -24.50 -1.90 3.78
N VAL A 34 -24.12 -0.64 3.59
CA VAL A 34 -23.11 0.03 4.38
C VAL A 34 -23.80 0.97 5.36
N LYS A 35 -23.52 0.83 6.64
CA LYS A 35 -24.08 1.68 7.70
C LYS A 35 -23.56 3.11 7.55
N ALA A 36 -24.45 4.09 7.63
CA ALA A 36 -24.09 5.50 7.55
C ALA A 36 -23.22 5.96 8.74
N GLY A 37 -22.35 6.93 8.51
CA GLY A 37 -21.55 7.58 9.57
C GLY A 37 -20.42 6.71 10.12
N GLN A 38 -20.04 5.61 9.47
CA GLN A 38 -18.87 4.83 9.88
C GLN A 38 -17.57 5.49 9.44
N VAL A 39 -16.57 5.42 10.31
CA VAL A 39 -15.16 5.66 10.00
C VAL A 39 -14.41 4.37 10.29
N ASN A 40 -13.47 4.00 9.45
CA ASN A 40 -12.71 2.76 9.57
C ASN A 40 -11.26 2.99 9.14
N ASP A 41 -10.31 2.47 9.93
CA ASP A 41 -8.88 2.62 9.71
C ASP A 41 -8.25 1.42 9.00
N HIS A 42 -9.07 0.55 8.40
CA HIS A 42 -8.56 -0.58 7.62
C HIS A 42 -7.67 -0.09 6.47
N GLN A 43 -6.44 -0.61 6.43
CA GLN A 43 -5.48 -0.26 5.38
C GLN A 43 -5.86 -0.96 4.08
N LEU A 44 -6.04 -0.18 3.03
CA LEU A 44 -6.40 -0.67 1.71
C LEU A 44 -5.65 0.07 0.59
N ALA A 45 -5.57 -0.56 -0.56
CA ALA A 45 -5.00 0.03 -1.77
C ALA A 45 -5.96 -0.09 -2.95
N PHE A 46 -5.70 0.61 -4.05
CA PHE A 46 -6.58 0.59 -5.24
C PHE A 46 -6.84 -0.80 -5.80
N TYR A 47 -5.87 -1.69 -5.72
CA TYR A 47 -6.02 -3.06 -6.22
C TYR A 47 -7.02 -3.90 -5.40
N ASP A 48 -7.43 -3.45 -4.20
CA ASP A 48 -8.47 -4.07 -3.38
C ASP A 48 -9.88 -3.84 -3.93
N LEU A 49 -10.05 -2.84 -4.78
CA LEU A 49 -11.35 -2.53 -5.37
C LEU A 49 -11.82 -3.64 -6.33
N MET A 50 -10.92 -4.23 -7.10
CA MET A 50 -11.29 -5.30 -8.05
C MET A 50 -11.89 -6.52 -7.34
N PRO A 51 -11.23 -7.15 -6.36
CA PRO A 51 -11.82 -8.24 -5.60
C PRO A 51 -13.09 -7.82 -4.84
N THR A 52 -13.15 -6.59 -4.32
CA THR A 52 -14.33 -6.06 -3.66
C THR A 52 -15.52 -5.98 -4.61
N PHE A 53 -15.34 -5.48 -5.82
CA PHE A 53 -16.40 -5.43 -6.82
C PHE A 53 -16.83 -6.84 -7.28
N CYS A 54 -15.93 -7.80 -7.33
CA CYS A 54 -16.30 -9.19 -7.58
C CYS A 54 -17.24 -9.72 -6.49
N ASP A 55 -16.94 -9.46 -5.22
CA ASP A 55 -17.81 -9.90 -4.12
C ASP A 55 -19.15 -9.16 -4.12
N VAL A 56 -19.16 -7.84 -4.37
CA VAL A 56 -20.39 -7.03 -4.53
C VAL A 56 -21.27 -7.59 -5.64
N ALA A 57 -20.70 -8.01 -6.75
CA ALA A 57 -21.40 -8.58 -7.90
C ALA A 57 -21.76 -10.08 -7.74
N GLY A 58 -21.40 -10.71 -6.61
CA GLY A 58 -21.62 -12.13 -6.36
C GLY A 58 -20.76 -13.06 -7.23
N VAL A 59 -19.67 -12.57 -7.81
CA VAL A 59 -18.76 -13.36 -8.63
C VAL A 59 -17.86 -14.21 -7.72
N LYS A 60 -18.18 -15.48 -7.58
CA LYS A 60 -17.41 -16.42 -6.77
C LYS A 60 -16.20 -16.98 -7.53
N ASN A 61 -15.15 -17.33 -6.76
CA ASN A 61 -13.94 -17.97 -7.30
C ASN A 61 -13.22 -17.16 -8.39
N TYR A 62 -13.32 -15.82 -8.36
CA TYR A 62 -12.73 -14.93 -9.36
C TYR A 62 -11.21 -15.11 -9.46
N VAL A 63 -10.50 -15.27 -8.35
CA VAL A 63 -9.05 -15.53 -8.36
C VAL A 63 -8.75 -16.77 -9.20
N LYS A 64 -9.42 -17.91 -8.93
CA LYS A 64 -9.21 -19.15 -9.67
C LYS A 64 -9.63 -19.02 -11.14
N LYS A 65 -10.69 -18.28 -11.41
CA LYS A 65 -11.28 -18.10 -12.75
C LYS A 65 -10.43 -17.22 -13.66
N TYR A 66 -9.85 -16.15 -13.10
CA TYR A 66 -9.15 -15.13 -13.88
C TYR A 66 -7.63 -15.17 -13.75
N THR A 67 -7.07 -15.97 -12.82
CA THR A 67 -5.63 -16.20 -12.75
C THR A 67 -5.19 -17.14 -13.86
N ASN A 68 -4.27 -16.69 -14.72
CA ASN A 68 -3.74 -17.53 -15.78
C ASN A 68 -2.57 -18.38 -15.29
N LYS A 69 -2.85 -19.63 -14.93
CA LYS A 69 -1.85 -20.57 -14.42
C LYS A 69 -0.68 -20.87 -15.37
N LYS A 70 -0.78 -20.51 -16.66
CA LYS A 70 0.26 -20.77 -17.66
C LYS A 70 1.30 -19.65 -17.77
N LYS A 71 1.02 -18.47 -17.23
CA LYS A 71 1.97 -17.33 -17.20
C LYS A 71 2.42 -17.09 -15.76
N LYS A 72 3.54 -17.68 -15.36
CA LYS A 72 4.17 -17.35 -14.08
C LYS A 72 4.47 -15.84 -14.05
N GLY A 73 3.94 -15.14 -13.05
CA GLY A 73 4.32 -13.76 -12.72
C GLY A 73 3.47 -12.64 -13.32
N THR A 74 2.34 -12.90 -14.00
CA THR A 74 1.59 -11.84 -14.68
C THR A 74 0.12 -11.70 -14.29
N ASP A 75 -0.46 -12.66 -13.58
CA ASP A 75 -1.90 -12.67 -13.29
C ASP A 75 -2.17 -12.99 -11.82
N TYR A 76 -1.70 -12.11 -10.92
CA TYR A 76 -2.03 -12.20 -9.50
C TYR A 76 -3.08 -11.16 -9.14
N PHE A 77 -4.01 -11.56 -8.29
CA PHE A 77 -4.83 -10.62 -7.55
C PHE A 77 -4.07 -10.23 -6.29
N ASP A 78 -3.38 -9.09 -6.34
CA ASP A 78 -2.68 -8.56 -5.17
C ASP A 78 -3.68 -8.03 -4.13
N GLY A 79 -4.91 -7.71 -4.57
CA GLY A 79 -5.95 -7.12 -3.74
C GLY A 79 -6.66 -8.10 -2.82
N ILE A 80 -7.04 -7.60 -1.66
CA ILE A 80 -7.90 -8.24 -0.67
C ILE A 80 -9.25 -7.53 -0.66
N SER A 81 -10.35 -8.27 -0.84
CA SER A 81 -11.68 -7.67 -0.80
C SER A 81 -11.96 -7.01 0.56
N ILE A 82 -12.41 -5.76 0.54
CA ILE A 82 -12.86 -5.04 1.73
C ILE A 82 -14.38 -5.15 1.95
N TYR A 83 -15.05 -6.06 1.23
CA TYR A 83 -16.47 -6.28 1.37
C TYR A 83 -16.90 -6.58 2.82
N PRO A 84 -16.20 -7.42 3.61
CA PRO A 84 -16.52 -7.63 5.01
C PRO A 84 -16.49 -6.33 5.83
N THR A 85 -15.42 -5.53 5.70
CA THR A 85 -15.31 -4.21 6.36
C THR A 85 -16.47 -3.29 6.00
N LEU A 86 -16.81 -3.19 4.71
CA LEU A 86 -17.89 -2.32 4.24
C LEU A 86 -19.26 -2.72 4.78
N THR A 87 -19.52 -4.02 4.91
CA THR A 87 -20.82 -4.56 5.30
C THR A 87 -20.93 -4.95 6.78
N GLY A 88 -19.87 -4.70 7.56
CA GLY A 88 -19.83 -5.02 9.00
C GLY A 88 -19.77 -6.52 9.29
N GLN A 89 -19.23 -7.31 8.37
CA GLN A 89 -19.01 -8.74 8.56
C GLN A 89 -17.66 -9.00 9.22
N GLU A 90 -17.55 -10.09 9.94
CA GLU A 90 -16.30 -10.57 10.50
C GLU A 90 -15.39 -11.20 9.41
N GLY A 91 -14.11 -11.42 9.77
CA GLY A 91 -13.17 -12.14 8.92
C GLY A 91 -12.48 -11.29 7.85
N GLN A 92 -12.48 -9.94 8.00
CA GLN A 92 -11.68 -9.08 7.13
C GLN A 92 -10.20 -9.44 7.21
N LYS A 93 -9.63 -9.79 6.06
CA LYS A 93 -8.19 -10.06 5.94
C LYS A 93 -7.43 -8.74 5.82
N GLN A 94 -6.23 -8.73 6.36
CA GLN A 94 -5.28 -7.61 6.25
C GLN A 94 -4.21 -7.94 5.21
N HIS A 95 -3.60 -6.90 4.65
CA HIS A 95 -2.36 -7.03 3.91
C HIS A 95 -1.20 -7.24 4.88
N ASP A 96 -0.31 -8.18 4.57
CA ASP A 96 0.97 -8.34 5.29
C ASP A 96 1.88 -7.13 5.04
N PHE A 97 1.79 -6.56 3.84
CA PHE A 97 2.46 -5.31 3.45
C PHE A 97 1.73 -4.62 2.30
N LEU A 98 1.99 -3.33 2.12
CA LEU A 98 1.68 -2.56 0.92
C LEU A 98 2.99 -2.09 0.27
N TYR A 99 3.03 -2.06 -1.08
CA TYR A 99 4.23 -1.78 -1.85
C TYR A 99 3.97 -0.79 -2.98
N TRP A 100 4.90 0.14 -3.17
CA TRP A 100 4.85 1.16 -4.23
C TRP A 100 6.24 1.41 -4.80
N GLU A 101 6.31 1.67 -6.10
CA GLU A 101 7.48 2.21 -6.79
C GLU A 101 7.09 3.45 -7.57
N PHE A 102 7.99 4.41 -7.63
CA PHE A 102 7.81 5.61 -8.45
C PHE A 102 9.16 6.06 -9.04
N ASP A 103 9.31 5.90 -10.36
CA ASP A 103 10.57 6.12 -11.09
C ASP A 103 10.96 7.60 -11.21
N GLU A 104 10.02 8.50 -11.51
CA GLU A 104 10.32 9.93 -11.68
C GLU A 104 10.98 10.57 -10.45
N THR A 105 10.72 10.07 -9.26
CA THR A 105 11.34 10.55 -8.02
C THR A 105 12.34 9.56 -7.42
N ASP A 106 12.53 8.43 -8.11
CA ASP A 106 13.40 7.33 -7.69
C ASP A 106 13.12 6.93 -6.23
N GLN A 107 11.87 6.49 -6.00
CA GLN A 107 11.40 6.10 -4.69
C GLN A 107 10.70 4.75 -4.69
N ILE A 108 10.91 4.00 -3.60
CA ILE A 108 10.17 2.79 -3.27
C ILE A 108 9.52 3.01 -1.90
N GLY A 109 8.26 2.64 -1.74
CA GLY A 109 7.54 2.65 -0.47
C GLY A 109 7.15 1.24 -0.04
N VAL A 110 7.37 0.92 1.22
CA VAL A 110 6.87 -0.31 1.84
C VAL A 110 6.17 0.06 3.14
N ARG A 111 4.98 -0.48 3.36
CA ARG A 111 4.27 -0.37 4.63
C ARG A 111 3.95 -1.75 5.18
N MET A 112 4.27 -1.97 6.46
CA MET A 112 3.98 -3.20 7.22
C MET A 112 3.39 -2.79 8.57
N GLY A 113 2.06 -2.89 8.69
CA GLY A 113 1.37 -2.37 9.88
C GLY A 113 1.64 -0.87 10.09
N ASP A 114 2.24 -0.51 11.23
CA ASP A 114 2.59 0.88 11.55
C ASP A 114 3.97 1.30 11.01
N TRP A 115 4.76 0.34 10.54
CA TRP A 115 6.07 0.64 9.96
C TRP A 115 5.95 1.07 8.51
N LYS A 116 6.67 2.13 8.17
CA LYS A 116 6.79 2.67 6.82
C LYS A 116 8.25 2.85 6.45
N MET A 117 8.67 2.22 5.37
CA MET A 117 9.98 2.48 4.78
C MET A 117 9.82 3.22 3.45
N VAL A 118 10.59 4.27 3.27
CA VAL A 118 10.75 4.98 1.99
C VAL A 118 12.20 4.85 1.58
N VAL A 119 12.44 4.17 0.46
CA VAL A 119 13.78 4.15 -0.16
C VAL A 119 13.83 5.28 -1.17
N LYS A 120 14.82 6.15 -1.07
CA LYS A 120 15.03 7.24 -1.99
C LYS A 120 16.44 7.15 -2.56
N ARG A 121 16.55 6.93 -3.87
CA ARG A 121 17.83 6.75 -4.56
C ARG A 121 18.70 5.68 -3.88
N GLY A 122 18.09 4.53 -3.60
CA GLY A 122 18.74 3.39 -2.93
C GLY A 122 18.92 3.52 -1.41
N LYS A 123 18.73 4.72 -0.82
CA LYS A 123 18.86 4.91 0.63
C LYS A 123 17.53 4.67 1.34
N PRO A 124 17.44 3.72 2.29
CA PRO A 124 16.25 3.50 3.09
C PRO A 124 16.11 4.52 4.23
N PHE A 125 14.88 4.92 4.52
CA PHE A 125 14.43 5.70 5.67
C PHE A 125 13.25 4.97 6.29
N LEU A 126 13.22 4.82 7.60
CA LEU A 126 12.18 4.09 8.33
C LEU A 126 11.44 5.01 9.30
N TYR A 127 10.12 4.86 9.36
CA TYR A 127 9.23 5.64 10.22
C TYR A 127 8.25 4.73 10.94
N ASN A 128 7.90 5.06 12.19
CA ASN A 128 6.80 4.46 12.92
C ASN A 128 5.58 5.38 12.83
N LEU A 129 4.62 5.07 11.98
CA LEU A 129 3.46 5.93 11.72
C LEU A 129 2.46 6.00 12.90
N ALA A 130 2.55 5.10 13.87
CA ALA A 130 1.75 5.21 15.09
C ALA A 130 2.22 6.36 15.99
N GLU A 131 3.49 6.72 15.93
CA GLU A 131 4.11 7.77 16.73
C GLU A 131 4.45 9.01 15.90
N ASP A 132 4.79 8.80 14.62
CA ASP A 132 5.26 9.83 13.70
C ASP A 132 4.54 9.73 12.34
N ILE A 133 3.26 10.15 12.31
CA ILE A 133 2.45 10.16 11.07
C ILE A 133 3.00 11.11 10.01
N HIS A 134 3.84 12.07 10.41
CA HIS A 134 4.44 13.07 9.52
C HIS A 134 5.75 12.60 8.89
N GLU A 135 6.27 11.43 9.28
CA GLU A 135 7.53 10.88 8.76
C GLU A 135 8.71 11.84 8.94
N ASP A 136 8.78 12.54 10.08
CA ASP A 136 9.79 13.53 10.37
C ASP A 136 11.08 12.92 10.94
N HIS A 137 10.99 11.77 11.62
CA HIS A 137 12.09 11.15 12.36
C HIS A 137 12.46 9.79 11.74
N ASP A 138 13.60 9.74 11.07
CA ASP A 138 14.14 8.48 10.53
C ASP A 138 14.73 7.64 11.67
N VAL A 139 14.15 6.47 11.90
CA VAL A 139 14.56 5.50 12.93
C VAL A 139 15.22 4.24 12.33
N ALA A 140 15.66 4.28 11.07
CA ALA A 140 16.25 3.13 10.40
C ALA A 140 17.47 2.55 11.13
N ALA A 141 18.30 3.40 11.75
CA ALA A 141 19.46 2.97 12.51
C ALA A 141 19.10 2.28 13.85
N GLU A 142 17.92 2.57 14.39
CA GLU A 142 17.44 2.03 15.66
C GLU A 142 16.73 0.68 15.48
N HIS A 143 16.21 0.41 14.24
CA HIS A 143 15.43 -0.78 13.90
C HIS A 143 15.97 -1.52 12.66
N PRO A 144 17.24 -1.96 12.66
CA PRO A 144 17.83 -2.62 11.50
C PRO A 144 17.12 -3.91 11.10
N GLU A 145 16.50 -4.61 12.05
CA GLU A 145 15.72 -5.83 11.81
C GLU A 145 14.45 -5.54 10.99
N ILE A 146 13.77 -4.40 11.23
CA ILE A 146 12.60 -3.99 10.45
C ILE A 146 13.02 -3.56 9.04
N VAL A 147 14.11 -2.79 8.95
CA VAL A 147 14.68 -2.41 7.64
C VAL A 147 15.01 -3.64 6.82
N LYS A 148 15.61 -4.67 7.43
CA LYS A 148 15.92 -5.93 6.76
C LYS A 148 14.65 -6.64 6.26
N GLN A 149 13.62 -6.77 7.09
CA GLN A 149 12.35 -7.37 6.70
C GLN A 149 11.71 -6.64 5.51
N MET A 150 11.71 -5.30 5.53
CA MET A 150 11.15 -4.51 4.44
C MET A 150 12.01 -4.55 3.17
N LYS A 151 13.32 -4.68 3.27
CA LYS A 151 14.20 -4.95 2.13
C LYS A 151 13.85 -6.29 1.46
N GLU A 152 13.53 -7.34 2.24
CA GLU A 152 13.08 -8.62 1.67
C GLU A 152 11.74 -8.49 0.93
N VAL A 153 10.82 -7.64 1.39
CA VAL A 153 9.61 -7.30 0.63
C VAL A 153 9.98 -6.68 -0.72
N ILE A 154 10.86 -5.67 -0.74
CA ILE A 154 11.31 -5.05 -1.99
C ILE A 154 11.89 -6.10 -2.93
N LYS A 155 12.78 -6.95 -2.44
CA LYS A 155 13.42 -8.01 -3.22
C LYS A 155 12.41 -8.99 -3.83
N SER A 156 11.33 -9.28 -3.10
CA SER A 156 10.27 -10.19 -3.54
C SER A 156 9.28 -9.57 -4.51
N GLN A 157 9.06 -8.24 -4.44
CA GLN A 157 8.02 -7.53 -5.19
C GLN A 157 8.57 -6.81 -6.43
N HIS A 158 9.81 -6.36 -6.39
CA HIS A 158 10.40 -5.63 -7.52
C HIS A 158 10.47 -6.51 -8.77
N ILE A 159 9.91 -6.02 -9.86
CA ILE A 159 10.01 -6.64 -11.19
C ILE A 159 10.79 -5.70 -12.10
N PRO A 160 12.01 -6.05 -12.51
CA PRO A 160 12.82 -5.20 -13.40
C PRO A 160 12.06 -4.84 -14.69
N ASN A 161 12.03 -3.56 -15.02
CA ASN A 161 11.40 -3.06 -16.24
C ASN A 161 12.28 -1.98 -16.88
N PRO A 162 12.69 -2.13 -18.17
CA PRO A 162 13.57 -1.16 -18.83
C PRO A 162 12.95 0.23 -19.02
N ASN A 163 11.62 0.33 -18.98
CA ASN A 163 10.89 1.59 -19.14
C ASN A 163 10.45 2.21 -17.79
N PHE A 164 10.77 1.56 -16.69
CA PHE A 164 10.42 1.99 -15.34
C PHE A 164 11.50 1.49 -14.39
N SER A 165 12.37 2.36 -13.95
CA SER A 165 13.52 1.99 -13.14
C SER A 165 13.59 2.78 -11.85
N VAL A 166 13.85 2.09 -10.75
CA VAL A 166 14.13 2.66 -9.44
C VAL A 166 15.45 2.10 -8.92
N THR A 167 16.17 2.89 -8.13
CA THR A 167 17.41 2.47 -7.49
C THR A 167 17.07 1.62 -6.27
N LEU A 168 17.42 0.34 -6.32
CA LEU A 168 17.20 -0.58 -5.21
C LEU A 168 18.14 -0.25 -4.04
N PRO A 169 17.73 -0.52 -2.78
CA PRO A 169 18.62 -0.44 -1.64
C PRO A 169 19.67 -1.55 -1.71
N ASP A 170 20.79 -1.35 -1.02
CA ASP A 170 21.70 -2.44 -0.72
C ASP A 170 20.98 -3.49 0.13
N PHE A 171 21.12 -4.75 -0.24
CA PHE A 171 20.45 -5.88 0.43
C PHE A 171 21.37 -6.62 1.44
N ASP A 172 22.62 -6.19 1.55
CA ASP A 172 23.58 -6.75 2.53
C ASP A 172 23.37 -6.24 3.94
#